data_d19f98dce89eb78e83f8a4735a00b259
#
_entry.id   d19f98dce89eb78e83f8a4735a00b259
#
_cell.length_a   1.000
_cell.length_b   1.000
_cell.length_c   1.000
_cell.angle_alpha   90.00
_cell.angle_beta   90.00
_cell.angle_gamma   90.00
#
_symmetry.space_group_name_H-M   'P 1'
#
loop_
_entity.id
_entity.type
_entity.pdbx_description
1 polymer ?
#
loop_
_entity_poly.entity_id
_entity_poly.type
_entity_poly.pdbx_seq_one_letter_code
_entity_poly.pdbx_strand_id
1 'polypeptide(L)'
;SKLVDPGVDGDKRRLLTDKAYSGIKGAVKINSIFMKSSDETSAEVYVNLQVKDKTADQVLDLEKGGVGRPANEWKILTPLVTHLIITPGSGFFGSYKIGSAVVNSNLANNGLFDYLVYPGVYTIEVQSASPEYFTAAMSGKQFTVACKDSKYLNDSYTLVAANVEATEKLKNWALTKFREKAKVCASSSNQSDDACP
;
A
#
# COMPACT_ATOMS: atom_id res chain seq x y z
N SER A 1 -5.81 -17.10 15.58
CA SER A 1 -6.47 -15.98 16.29
C SER A 1 -7.28 -15.19 15.28
N LYS A 2 -8.54 -14.90 15.60
CA LYS A 2 -9.34 -14.02 14.76
C LYS A 2 -8.81 -12.61 14.96
N LEU A 3 -8.26 -12.02 13.90
CA LEU A 3 -7.83 -10.63 13.90
C LEU A 3 -9.04 -9.70 14.11
N VAL A 4 -8.80 -8.57 14.75
CA VAL A 4 -9.84 -7.59 15.05
C VAL A 4 -10.31 -6.95 13.74
N ASP A 5 -11.62 -6.83 13.57
CA ASP A 5 -12.20 -6.13 12.43
C ASP A 5 -11.92 -4.63 12.54
N PRO A 6 -11.26 -4.00 11.57
CA PRO A 6 -10.95 -2.56 11.61
C PRO A 6 -12.18 -1.65 11.42
N GLY A 7 -13.37 -2.20 11.15
CA GLY A 7 -14.60 -1.39 11.01
C GLY A 7 -14.64 -0.46 9.80
N VAL A 8 -13.88 -0.76 8.74
CA VAL A 8 -13.82 0.05 7.52
C VAL A 8 -14.45 -0.66 6.32
N ASP A 9 -14.71 0.09 5.25
CA ASP A 9 -15.31 -0.42 4.02
C ASP A 9 -14.59 -1.63 3.42
N GLY A 10 -15.36 -2.54 2.81
CA GLY A 10 -14.86 -3.81 2.29
C GLY A 10 -13.73 -3.68 1.28
N ASP A 11 -13.72 -2.62 0.46
CA ASP A 11 -12.67 -2.40 -0.54
C ASP A 11 -11.31 -2.10 0.08
N LYS A 12 -11.25 -1.30 1.14
CA LYS A 12 -9.99 -1.01 1.85
C LYS A 12 -9.38 -2.23 2.52
N ARG A 13 -10.17 -3.28 2.78
CA ARG A 13 -9.76 -4.52 3.46
C ARG A 13 -9.18 -5.59 2.52
N ARG A 14 -9.12 -5.35 1.22
CA ARG A 14 -8.70 -6.37 0.22
C ARG A 14 -7.31 -6.95 0.47
N LEU A 15 -6.45 -6.23 1.17
CA LEU A 15 -5.11 -6.70 1.55
C LEU A 15 -5.03 -7.27 2.98
N LEU A 16 -6.14 -7.30 3.74
CA LEU A 16 -6.21 -7.96 5.04
C LEU A 16 -6.52 -9.46 4.87
N THR A 17 -5.70 -10.13 4.10
CA THR A 17 -5.85 -11.56 3.76
C THR A 17 -4.57 -12.33 4.03
N ASP A 18 -4.70 -13.63 4.27
CA ASP A 18 -3.55 -14.53 4.42
C ASP A 18 -2.64 -14.50 3.18
N LYS A 19 -3.20 -14.28 1.99
CA LYS A 19 -2.43 -14.14 0.75
C LYS A 19 -1.52 -12.93 0.75
N ALA A 20 -2.00 -11.77 1.20
CA ALA A 20 -1.18 -10.58 1.32
C ALA A 20 -0.16 -10.75 2.44
N TYR A 21 -0.57 -11.33 3.57
CA TYR A 21 0.28 -11.58 4.73
C TYR A 21 1.37 -12.62 4.48
N SER A 22 1.10 -13.66 3.71
CA SER A 22 2.08 -14.71 3.38
C SER A 22 3.32 -14.21 2.64
N GLY A 23 3.25 -13.04 2.02
CA GLY A 23 4.38 -12.39 1.36
C GLY A 23 5.21 -11.46 2.25
N ILE A 24 4.86 -11.33 3.53
CA ILE A 24 5.57 -10.47 4.48
C ILE A 24 6.94 -11.07 4.82
N LYS A 25 7.98 -10.27 4.60
CA LYS A 25 9.34 -10.58 5.03
C LYS A 25 9.65 -9.77 6.29
N GLY A 26 9.75 -10.43 7.41
CA GLY A 26 10.02 -9.77 8.69
C GLY A 26 8.78 -9.69 9.57
N ALA A 27 8.82 -10.48 10.64
CA ALA A 27 7.76 -10.50 11.64
C ALA A 27 7.77 -9.19 12.44
N VAL A 28 6.59 -8.76 12.86
CA VAL A 28 6.46 -7.76 13.91
C VAL A 28 7.04 -8.35 15.21
N LYS A 29 7.93 -7.62 15.85
CA LYS A 29 8.47 -7.94 17.17
C LYS A 29 7.83 -7.03 18.21
N ILE A 30 7.53 -7.60 19.36
CA ILE A 30 7.13 -6.85 20.54
C ILE A 30 8.38 -6.65 21.39
N ASN A 31 8.82 -5.39 21.52
CA ASN A 31 9.99 -5.03 22.34
C ASN A 31 9.62 -4.89 23.82
N SER A 32 8.46 -4.28 24.08
CA SER A 32 7.98 -4.06 25.46
C SER A 32 6.47 -3.92 25.51
N ILE A 33 5.90 -4.24 26.66
CA ILE A 33 4.49 -4.07 27.00
C ILE A 33 4.41 -3.43 28.38
N PHE A 34 3.63 -2.36 28.51
CA PHE A 34 3.36 -1.68 29.77
C PHE A 34 1.86 -1.52 30.00
N MET A 35 1.40 -1.89 31.17
CA MET A 35 0.02 -1.63 31.58
C MET A 35 -0.17 -0.13 31.77
N LYS A 36 -1.14 0.46 31.09
CA LYS A 36 -1.53 1.85 31.27
C LYS A 36 -2.66 1.99 32.28
N SER A 37 -3.69 1.18 32.09
CA SER A 37 -4.86 1.10 32.99
C SER A 37 -5.51 -0.26 32.90
N SER A 38 -6.21 -0.68 33.93
CA SER A 38 -7.02 -1.90 33.92
C SER A 38 -8.14 -1.81 34.94
N ASP A 39 -9.26 -2.45 34.63
CA ASP A 39 -10.33 -2.79 35.55
C ASP A 39 -10.66 -4.29 35.47
N GLU A 40 -11.80 -4.72 35.98
CA GLU A 40 -12.19 -6.15 36.01
C GLU A 40 -12.41 -6.73 34.60
N THR A 41 -12.82 -5.90 33.64
CA THR A 41 -13.29 -6.31 32.31
C THR A 41 -12.53 -5.69 31.16
N SER A 42 -11.77 -4.62 31.39
CA SER A 42 -11.04 -3.90 30.37
C SER A 42 -9.60 -3.59 30.79
N ALA A 43 -8.72 -3.41 29.81
CA ALA A 43 -7.38 -2.94 30.02
C ALA A 43 -6.87 -2.13 28.82
N GLU A 44 -6.06 -1.13 29.10
CA GLU A 44 -5.25 -0.40 28.11
C GLU A 44 -3.78 -0.72 28.32
N VAL A 45 -3.09 -1.15 27.26
CA VAL A 45 -1.66 -1.45 27.31
C VAL A 45 -0.90 -0.66 26.26
N TYR A 46 0.27 -0.15 26.61
CA TYR A 46 1.26 0.33 25.67
C TYR A 46 2.10 -0.84 25.18
N VAL A 47 2.24 -0.94 23.85
CA VAL A 47 3.07 -1.96 23.23
C VAL A 47 4.04 -1.27 22.28
N ASN A 48 5.35 -1.46 22.53
CA ASN A 48 6.37 -1.04 21.57
C ASN A 48 6.56 -2.14 20.53
N LEU A 49 6.21 -1.83 19.28
CA LEU A 49 6.31 -2.71 18.14
C LEU A 49 7.52 -2.36 17.29
N GLN A 50 8.20 -3.36 16.77
CA GLN A 50 9.31 -3.20 15.84
C GLN A 50 9.04 -3.98 14.55
N VAL A 51 9.22 -3.29 13.41
CA VAL A 51 9.22 -3.89 12.09
C VAL A 51 10.53 -3.50 11.42
N LYS A 52 11.47 -4.45 11.31
CA LYS A 52 12.82 -4.22 10.81
C LYS A 52 13.56 -3.15 11.65
N ASP A 53 13.84 -1.99 11.07
CA ASP A 53 14.52 -0.83 11.66
C ASP A 53 13.57 0.25 12.20
N LYS A 54 12.26 0.06 12.02
CA LYS A 54 11.25 1.00 12.47
C LYS A 54 10.57 0.51 13.74
N THR A 55 10.46 1.39 14.71
CA THR A 55 9.71 1.17 15.95
C THR A 55 8.52 2.12 16.04
N ALA A 56 7.46 1.68 16.69
CA ALA A 56 6.30 2.50 16.99
C ALA A 56 5.63 2.04 18.28
N ASP A 57 5.14 2.99 19.06
CA ASP A 57 4.32 2.71 20.22
C ASP A 57 2.85 2.68 19.85
N GLN A 58 2.15 1.66 20.34
CA GLN A 58 0.72 1.48 20.12
C GLN A 58 0.01 1.35 21.45
N VAL A 59 -1.19 1.93 21.52
CA VAL A 59 -2.11 1.68 22.62
C VAL A 59 -3.08 0.60 22.17
N LEU A 60 -3.14 -0.50 22.90
CA LEU A 60 -4.07 -1.59 22.65
C LEU A 60 -5.15 -1.58 23.73
N ASP A 61 -6.38 -1.51 23.30
CA ASP A 61 -7.56 -1.73 24.14
C ASP A 61 -7.84 -3.23 24.18
N LEU A 62 -8.02 -3.77 25.41
CA LEU A 62 -8.33 -5.16 25.65
C LEU A 62 -9.65 -5.27 26.41
N GLU A 63 -10.41 -6.32 26.12
CA GLU A 63 -11.64 -6.71 26.80
C GLU A 63 -11.52 -8.14 27.32
N LYS A 64 -11.96 -8.37 28.55
CA LYS A 64 -11.98 -9.68 29.19
C LYS A 64 -13.32 -10.35 29.03
N GLY A 65 -13.32 -11.62 28.62
CA GLY A 65 -14.53 -12.38 28.41
C GLY A 65 -15.29 -11.98 27.15
N GLY A 66 -16.61 -11.94 27.23
CA GLY A 66 -17.52 -11.61 26.12
C GLY A 66 -18.31 -12.81 25.62
N VAL A 67 -19.27 -12.56 24.70
CA VAL A 67 -20.17 -13.60 24.21
C VAL A 67 -19.39 -14.75 23.55
N GLY A 68 -19.59 -15.96 24.05
CA GLY A 68 -18.96 -17.19 23.54
C GLY A 68 -17.50 -17.39 23.91
N ARG A 69 -16.99 -16.72 24.98
CA ARG A 69 -15.62 -16.84 25.48
C ARG A 69 -15.55 -17.14 26.97
N PRO A 70 -14.48 -17.81 27.40
CA PRO A 70 -14.18 -17.94 28.82
C PRO A 70 -14.03 -16.58 29.50
N ALA A 71 -14.53 -16.43 30.72
CA ALA A 71 -14.52 -15.18 31.48
C ALA A 71 -13.10 -14.64 31.80
N ASN A 72 -12.08 -15.48 31.68
CA ASN A 72 -10.68 -15.15 31.92
C ASN A 72 -9.84 -14.91 30.66
N GLU A 73 -10.45 -14.98 29.47
CA GLU A 73 -9.76 -14.75 28.20
C GLU A 73 -9.81 -13.26 27.82
N TRP A 74 -8.65 -12.69 27.48
CA TRP A 74 -8.53 -11.34 27.01
C TRP A 74 -8.54 -11.26 25.46
N LYS A 75 -9.25 -10.29 24.94
CA LYS A 75 -9.29 -9.97 23.51
C LYS A 75 -8.72 -8.58 23.26
N ILE A 76 -7.85 -8.48 22.27
CA ILE A 76 -7.42 -7.18 21.75
C ILE A 76 -8.57 -6.61 20.90
N LEU A 77 -8.97 -5.38 21.19
CA LEU A 77 -10.01 -4.65 20.45
C LEU A 77 -9.42 -3.74 19.38
N THR A 78 -8.20 -3.23 19.62
CA THR A 78 -7.52 -2.32 18.69
C THR A 78 -6.99 -3.09 17.47
N PRO A 79 -7.40 -2.74 16.24
CA PRO A 79 -6.88 -3.36 15.04
C PRO A 79 -5.44 -2.88 14.78
N LEU A 80 -4.49 -3.80 14.68
CA LEU A 80 -3.10 -3.51 14.31
C LEU A 80 -2.97 -3.44 12.80
N VAL A 81 -3.50 -2.38 12.18
CA VAL A 81 -3.45 -2.15 10.74
C VAL A 81 -3.04 -0.70 10.46
N THR A 82 -2.56 -0.44 9.27
CA THR A 82 -2.20 0.89 8.79
C THR A 82 -2.58 1.04 7.32
N HIS A 83 -2.73 2.27 6.85
CA HIS A 83 -2.99 2.55 5.45
C HIS A 83 -1.72 2.39 4.61
N LEU A 84 -1.83 1.65 3.52
CA LEU A 84 -0.87 1.61 2.43
C LEU A 84 -1.43 2.40 1.25
N ILE A 85 -0.79 3.51 0.94
CA ILE A 85 -1.17 4.38 -0.19
C ILE A 85 -0.13 4.22 -1.29
N ILE A 86 -0.57 3.84 -2.49
CA ILE A 86 0.29 3.69 -3.66
C ILE A 86 -0.09 4.74 -4.71
N THR A 87 0.91 5.48 -5.20
CA THR A 87 0.75 6.52 -6.23
C THR A 87 1.75 6.31 -7.38
N PRO A 88 1.42 6.66 -8.63
CA PRO A 88 0.09 6.93 -9.16
C PRO A 88 -0.76 5.67 -9.19
N GLY A 89 -2.07 5.84 -9.01
CA GLY A 89 -2.99 4.71 -8.90
C GLY A 89 -3.47 4.15 -10.23
N SER A 90 -3.80 4.96 -11.22
CA SER A 90 -4.47 4.50 -12.43
C SER A 90 -3.83 5.02 -13.71
N GLY A 91 -4.17 4.40 -14.84
CA GLY A 91 -3.81 4.82 -16.18
C GLY A 91 -2.55 4.17 -16.73
N PHE A 92 -1.50 3.99 -15.92
CA PHE A 92 -0.24 3.39 -16.36
C PHE A 92 -0.07 1.95 -15.92
N PHE A 93 -0.70 1.56 -14.82
CA PHE A 93 -0.57 0.23 -14.24
C PHE A 93 -1.90 -0.53 -14.32
N GLY A 94 -1.81 -1.82 -14.66
CA GLY A 94 -2.96 -2.72 -14.73
C GLY A 94 -3.30 -3.32 -13.36
N SER A 95 -2.27 -3.66 -12.58
CA SER A 95 -2.44 -4.23 -11.25
C SER A 95 -1.18 -4.10 -10.39
N TYR A 96 -1.38 -4.24 -9.08
CA TYR A 96 -0.34 -4.38 -8.07
C TYR A 96 -0.43 -5.73 -7.42
N LYS A 97 0.70 -6.42 -7.27
CA LYS A 97 0.81 -7.63 -6.47
C LYS A 97 1.58 -7.32 -5.20
N ILE A 98 0.95 -7.56 -4.07
CA ILE A 98 1.48 -7.30 -2.72
C ILE A 98 1.47 -8.64 -1.98
N GLY A 99 2.65 -9.18 -1.70
CA GLY A 99 2.75 -10.58 -1.32
C GLY A 99 2.23 -11.48 -2.46
N SER A 100 1.24 -12.32 -2.19
CA SER A 100 0.53 -13.10 -3.22
C SER A 100 -0.86 -12.55 -3.58
N ALA A 101 -1.28 -11.44 -2.98
CA ALA A 101 -2.52 -10.76 -3.32
C ALA A 101 -2.34 -9.84 -4.52
N VAL A 102 -3.31 -9.87 -5.44
CA VAL A 102 -3.35 -8.99 -6.62
C VAL A 102 -4.51 -8.01 -6.49
N VAL A 103 -4.23 -6.74 -6.72
CA VAL A 103 -5.21 -5.66 -6.72
C VAL A 103 -5.18 -4.96 -8.07
N ASN A 104 -6.33 -4.89 -8.73
CA ASN A 104 -6.46 -4.27 -10.05
C ASN A 104 -6.56 -2.75 -9.97
N SER A 105 -6.01 -2.07 -10.97
CA SER A 105 -5.92 -0.61 -11.02
C SER A 105 -7.28 0.10 -11.18
N ASN A 106 -8.28 -0.56 -11.72
CA ASN A 106 -9.63 -0.01 -11.86
C ASN A 106 -10.34 0.25 -10.52
N LEU A 107 -9.74 -0.21 -9.40
CA LEU A 107 -10.24 -0.01 -8.05
C LEU A 107 -9.62 1.24 -7.37
N ALA A 108 -8.76 1.97 -8.07
CA ALA A 108 -8.19 3.20 -7.56
C ALA A 108 -9.26 4.29 -7.43
N ASN A 109 -9.40 4.83 -6.23
CA ASN A 109 -10.27 5.97 -5.98
C ASN A 109 -9.46 7.27 -6.18
N ASN A 110 -9.89 8.15 -7.06
CA ASN A 110 -9.18 9.39 -7.39
C ASN A 110 -7.68 9.20 -7.76
N GLY A 111 -7.34 8.10 -8.41
CA GLY A 111 -5.96 7.81 -8.80
C GLY A 111 -5.05 7.33 -7.65
N LEU A 112 -5.60 7.04 -6.49
CA LEU A 112 -4.89 6.51 -5.33
C LEU A 112 -5.36 5.10 -5.02
N PHE A 113 -4.41 4.22 -4.70
CA PHE A 113 -4.70 2.96 -4.01
C PHE A 113 -4.51 3.19 -2.52
N ASP A 114 -5.58 3.10 -1.77
CA ASP A 114 -5.60 3.21 -0.31
C ASP A 114 -6.16 1.92 0.28
N TYR A 115 -5.30 1.10 0.84
CA TYR A 115 -5.65 -0.18 1.43
C TYR A 115 -5.12 -0.31 2.84
N LEU A 116 -5.85 -1.04 3.67
CA LEU A 116 -5.37 -1.45 4.98
C LEU A 116 -4.48 -2.68 4.84
N VAL A 117 -3.35 -2.65 5.54
CA VAL A 117 -2.39 -3.75 5.63
C VAL A 117 -1.91 -3.92 7.06
N TYR A 118 -1.47 -5.13 7.41
CA TYR A 118 -0.78 -5.36 8.68
C TYR A 118 0.64 -4.79 8.63
N PRO A 119 1.24 -4.41 9.77
CA PRO A 119 2.65 -4.06 9.82
C PRO A 119 3.54 -5.19 9.32
N GLY A 120 4.56 -4.84 8.54
CA GLY A 120 5.47 -5.84 7.98
C GLY A 120 6.36 -5.28 6.87
N VAL A 121 7.20 -6.13 6.31
CA VAL A 121 8.03 -5.80 5.14
C VAL A 121 7.43 -6.46 3.91
N TYR A 122 7.00 -5.64 2.97
CA TYR A 122 6.31 -6.08 1.76
C TYR A 122 7.19 -5.91 0.53
N THR A 123 6.90 -6.70 -0.48
CA THR A 123 7.38 -6.48 -1.85
C THR A 123 6.18 -6.11 -2.71
N ILE A 124 6.29 -5.05 -3.49
CA ILE A 124 5.31 -4.69 -4.52
C ILE A 124 5.86 -5.11 -5.88
N GLU A 125 5.09 -5.90 -6.60
CA GLU A 125 5.27 -6.12 -8.02
C GLU A 125 4.18 -5.34 -8.77
N VAL A 126 4.60 -4.54 -9.74
CA VAL A 126 3.68 -3.69 -10.51
C VAL A 126 3.57 -4.26 -11.91
N GLN A 127 2.35 -4.51 -12.34
CA GLN A 127 2.05 -4.92 -13.71
C GLN A 127 1.57 -3.69 -14.49
N SER A 128 2.32 -3.30 -15.49
CA SER A 128 1.92 -2.23 -16.40
C SER A 128 0.69 -2.64 -17.22
N ALA A 129 -0.21 -1.69 -17.46
CA ALA A 129 -1.31 -1.86 -18.42
C ALA A 129 -0.78 -2.04 -19.86
N SER A 130 0.40 -1.47 -20.14
CA SER A 130 1.09 -1.58 -21.42
C SER A 130 2.59 -1.84 -21.17
N PRO A 131 2.98 -3.08 -20.81
CA PRO A 131 4.34 -3.41 -20.37
C PRO A 131 5.40 -3.21 -21.46
N GLU A 132 5.00 -3.16 -22.72
CA GLU A 132 5.88 -2.85 -23.83
C GLU A 132 6.31 -1.37 -23.87
N TYR A 133 5.53 -0.46 -23.26
CA TYR A 133 5.78 0.97 -23.28
C TYR A 133 6.17 1.55 -21.92
N PHE A 134 5.68 0.97 -20.82
CA PHE A 134 5.87 1.50 -19.48
C PHE A 134 6.31 0.42 -18.49
N THR A 135 7.24 0.78 -17.61
CA THR A 135 7.64 -0.02 -16.45
C THR A 135 7.52 0.81 -15.17
N ALA A 136 7.57 0.13 -14.02
CA ALA A 136 7.57 0.78 -12.72
C ALA A 136 8.95 0.65 -12.08
N ALA A 137 9.58 1.78 -11.75
CA ALA A 137 10.90 1.85 -11.12
C ALA A 137 11.01 1.13 -9.77
N MET A 138 9.89 0.96 -9.07
CA MET A 138 9.84 0.33 -7.77
C MET A 138 9.43 -1.15 -7.79
N SER A 139 9.07 -1.71 -8.96
CA SER A 139 8.61 -3.10 -9.02
C SER A 139 9.69 -4.04 -8.47
N GLY A 140 9.28 -4.96 -7.59
CA GLY A 140 10.16 -5.88 -6.89
C GLY A 140 10.94 -5.30 -5.70
N LYS A 141 10.87 -3.99 -5.43
CA LYS A 141 11.52 -3.38 -4.26
C LYS A 141 10.73 -3.65 -2.98
N GLN A 142 11.47 -3.76 -1.89
CA GLN A 142 10.89 -3.93 -0.55
C GLN A 142 10.60 -2.57 0.09
N PHE A 143 9.51 -2.51 0.84
CA PHE A 143 9.16 -1.37 1.68
C PHE A 143 8.67 -1.84 3.04
N THR A 144 8.92 -1.03 4.06
CA THR A 144 8.53 -1.33 5.44
C THR A 144 7.27 -0.56 5.78
N VAL A 145 6.25 -1.29 6.17
CA VAL A 145 5.01 -0.76 6.76
C VAL A 145 5.11 -0.93 8.27
N ALA A 146 5.11 0.17 8.99
CA ALA A 146 5.08 0.16 10.45
C ALA A 146 3.83 0.90 10.92
N CYS A 147 3.29 0.51 12.07
CA CYS A 147 2.32 1.34 12.76
C CYS A 147 2.97 2.67 13.10
N LYS A 148 2.21 3.76 13.07
CA LYS A 148 2.62 5.02 13.69
C LYS A 148 2.06 5.09 15.10
N ASP A 149 2.67 5.93 15.93
CA ASP A 149 2.22 6.24 17.29
C ASP A 149 0.87 6.99 17.24
N SER A 150 -0.18 6.30 16.87
CA SER A 150 -1.50 6.87 16.73
C SER A 150 -2.55 5.94 17.28
N LYS A 151 -3.44 6.51 18.10
CA LYS A 151 -4.65 5.84 18.57
C LYS A 151 -5.68 5.68 17.42
N TYR A 152 -5.55 6.49 16.35
CA TYR A 152 -6.52 6.55 15.27
C TYR A 152 -5.95 5.98 13.98
N LEU A 153 -6.73 5.09 13.37
CA LEU A 153 -6.38 4.42 12.12
C LEU A 153 -6.03 5.39 10.99
N ASN A 154 -6.74 6.52 10.92
CA ASN A 154 -6.61 7.50 9.84
C ASN A 154 -5.28 8.27 9.86
N ASP A 155 -4.55 8.28 10.97
CA ASP A 155 -3.29 9.01 11.11
C ASP A 155 -2.06 8.19 10.74
N SER A 156 -2.24 6.87 10.53
CA SER A 156 -1.15 5.96 10.19
C SER A 156 -1.21 5.56 8.73
N TYR A 157 -0.24 6.03 7.93
CA TYR A 157 -0.14 5.62 6.53
C TYR A 157 1.31 5.42 6.08
N THR A 158 1.50 4.55 5.11
CA THR A 158 2.74 4.37 4.36
C THR A 158 2.49 4.75 2.91
N LEU A 159 3.18 5.81 2.45
CA LEU A 159 3.10 6.24 1.05
C LEU A 159 4.19 5.56 0.23
N VAL A 160 3.80 4.97 -0.88
CA VAL A 160 4.69 4.33 -1.83
C VAL A 160 4.47 4.92 -3.21
N ALA A 161 5.51 5.56 -3.76
CA ALA A 161 5.46 6.13 -5.10
C ALA A 161 5.91 5.08 -6.14
N ALA A 162 5.00 4.72 -7.05
CA ALA A 162 5.28 3.87 -8.19
C ALA A 162 5.63 4.74 -9.41
N ASN A 163 6.86 5.19 -9.50
CA ASN A 163 7.31 6.01 -10.63
C ASN A 163 7.24 5.23 -11.93
N VAL A 164 6.65 5.87 -12.94
CA VAL A 164 6.54 5.32 -14.30
C VAL A 164 7.80 5.62 -15.09
N GLU A 165 8.34 4.61 -15.74
CA GLU A 165 9.49 4.73 -16.64
C GLU A 165 9.09 4.31 -18.05
N ALA A 166 9.50 5.10 -19.05
CA ALA A 166 9.33 4.76 -20.45
C ALA A 166 10.35 3.68 -20.85
N THR A 167 9.87 2.61 -21.50
CA THR A 167 10.76 1.60 -22.11
C THR A 167 11.47 2.17 -23.32
N GLU A 168 12.57 1.50 -23.74
CA GLU A 168 13.27 1.84 -24.98
C GLU A 168 12.34 1.74 -26.20
N LYS A 169 11.36 0.85 -26.19
CA LYS A 169 10.35 0.75 -27.26
C LYS A 169 9.53 2.03 -27.37
N LEU A 170 9.05 2.58 -26.24
CA LEU A 170 8.32 3.85 -26.25
C LEU A 170 9.20 5.01 -26.70
N LYS A 171 10.43 5.10 -26.19
CA LYS A 171 11.38 6.15 -26.59
C LYS A 171 11.66 6.12 -28.08
N ASN A 172 11.94 4.94 -28.64
CA ASN A 172 12.19 4.77 -30.07
C ASN A 172 10.97 5.07 -30.92
N TRP A 173 9.78 4.65 -30.48
CA TRP A 173 8.52 4.99 -31.15
C TRP A 173 8.31 6.51 -31.18
N ALA A 174 8.47 7.18 -30.04
CA ALA A 174 8.31 8.63 -29.94
C ALA A 174 9.32 9.38 -30.84
N LEU A 175 10.59 8.96 -30.84
CA LEU A 175 11.62 9.54 -31.71
C LEU A 175 11.30 9.34 -33.20
N THR A 176 10.79 8.18 -33.58
CA THR A 176 10.39 7.90 -34.96
C THR A 176 9.23 8.80 -35.37
N LYS A 177 8.20 8.91 -34.53
CA LYS A 177 7.05 9.78 -34.80
C LYS A 177 7.45 11.26 -34.86
N PHE A 178 8.33 11.69 -33.97
CA PHE A 178 8.89 13.04 -34.01
C PHE A 178 9.63 13.32 -35.33
N ARG A 179 10.51 12.40 -35.76
CA ARG A 179 11.26 12.53 -37.02
C ARG A 179 10.34 12.54 -38.25
N GLU A 180 9.31 11.67 -38.28
CA GLU A 180 8.30 11.66 -39.32
C GLU A 180 7.58 13.02 -39.41
N LYS A 181 7.14 13.54 -38.30
CA LYS A 181 6.45 14.83 -38.22
C LYS A 181 7.36 15.99 -38.63
N ALA A 182 8.60 16.03 -38.13
CA ALA A 182 9.57 17.04 -38.46
C ALA A 182 9.89 17.09 -39.98
N LYS A 183 9.97 15.92 -40.65
CA LYS A 183 10.15 15.84 -42.10
C LYS A 183 8.94 16.45 -42.82
N VAL A 184 7.73 16.16 -42.39
CA VAL A 184 6.50 16.76 -43.00
C VAL A 184 6.52 18.25 -42.80
N CYS A 185 6.82 18.77 -41.63
CA CYS A 185 6.89 20.20 -41.34
C CYS A 185 7.99 20.91 -42.18
N ALA A 186 9.14 20.26 -42.36
CA ALA A 186 10.23 20.82 -43.16
C ALA A 186 9.97 20.81 -44.65
N SER A 187 9.09 19.93 -45.14
CA SER A 187 8.73 19.82 -46.56
C SER A 187 7.47 20.63 -46.95
N SER A 188 6.67 21.04 -45.96
CA SER A 188 5.48 21.87 -46.24
C SER A 188 5.87 23.33 -46.49
N SER A 189 5.46 23.90 -47.63
CA SER A 189 5.64 25.32 -47.92
C SER A 189 4.76 26.24 -47.05
N ASN A 190 3.87 25.66 -46.26
CA ASN A 190 2.97 26.36 -45.32
C ASN A 190 3.53 26.19 -43.88
N GLN A 191 4.33 27.15 -43.43
CA GLN A 191 4.79 27.28 -42.04
C GLN A 191 3.66 27.65 -41.06
N SER A 192 2.42 27.75 -41.50
CA SER A 192 1.26 28.12 -40.67
C SER A 192 0.39 26.93 -40.23
N ASP A 193 0.89 25.70 -40.35
CA ASP A 193 0.17 24.53 -39.81
C ASP A 193 0.41 24.46 -38.29
N ASP A 194 -0.65 24.73 -37.49
CA ASP A 194 -0.65 24.65 -36.02
C ASP A 194 -0.17 23.28 -35.46
N ALA A 195 -0.01 22.29 -36.34
CA ALA A 195 0.52 20.99 -36.04
C ALA A 195 2.05 20.87 -36.15
N CYS A 196 2.74 21.93 -36.60
CA CYS A 196 4.20 21.99 -36.62
C CYS A 196 4.72 22.83 -35.45
N PRO A 197 5.63 22.27 -34.59
CA PRO A 197 6.19 23.00 -33.46
C PRO A 197 7.11 24.15 -33.91
#